data_b1e8368caf7d0932b41594477fc1fbe5
#
_entry.id   b1e8368caf7d0932b41594477fc1fbe5
#
_cell.length_a   1.000
_cell.length_b   1.000
_cell.length_c   1.000
_cell.angle_alpha   90.00
_cell.angle_beta   90.00
_cell.angle_gamma   90.00
#
_symmetry.space_group_name_H-M   'P 1'
#
loop_
_entity.id
_entity.type
_entity.pdbx_description
1 polymer ?
#
loop_
_entity_poly.entity_id
_entity_poly.type
_entity_poly.pdbx_seq_one_letter_code
_entity_poly.pdbx_strand_id
1 'polypeptide(L)'
;MKFGVIVFPGSNCDHDAYWTIRHVCKEPATFLWHESHDLENCDAVIVPGGFAYGDYLRTGAIAKFSPVMDSVRKFADGGGLVLGICNGFQILCEAGLLPGALLRNVGLKYVCKPVQVRVENADTPFTNACRKGEVLTIPIGHMEGNYFCDPATLDELRRDNRIVFRYSEFDGAINAAANPNGSLDNIAGICSPGGNVVGMMPHPERSAEPELGCTDGVKIFESVVGALAAR
;
A
#
# COMPACT_ATOMS: atom_id res chain seq x y z
N MET A 1 -3.59 13.74 -15.51
CA MET A 1 -3.96 12.52 -14.77
C MET A 1 -4.78 12.90 -13.56
N LYS A 2 -5.60 11.97 -13.02
CA LYS A 2 -6.48 12.22 -11.87
C LYS A 2 -6.41 11.03 -10.91
N PHE A 3 -6.23 11.29 -9.62
CA PHE A 3 -6.22 10.27 -8.58
C PHE A 3 -7.55 10.21 -7.84
N GLY A 4 -8.00 9.02 -7.52
CA GLY A 4 -9.13 8.78 -6.63
C GLY A 4 -8.66 8.25 -5.28
N VAL A 5 -9.08 8.85 -4.19
CA VAL A 5 -8.81 8.36 -2.83
C VAL A 5 -10.13 7.88 -2.23
N ILE A 6 -10.22 6.60 -1.90
CA ILE A 6 -11.46 6.03 -1.35
C ILE A 6 -11.65 6.51 0.09
N VAL A 7 -12.91 6.82 0.42
CA VAL A 7 -13.33 7.16 1.79
C VAL A 7 -14.28 6.07 2.29
N PHE A 8 -13.81 5.30 3.28
CA PHE A 8 -14.64 4.36 4.04
C PHE A 8 -15.06 4.96 5.37
N PRO A 9 -16.16 4.51 5.97
CA PRO A 9 -16.44 4.81 7.37
C PRO A 9 -15.27 4.36 8.25
N GLY A 10 -14.62 5.31 8.93
CA GLY A 10 -13.47 5.04 9.81
C GLY A 10 -12.09 5.02 9.11
N SER A 11 -11.99 5.22 7.79
CA SER A 11 -10.69 5.57 7.18
C SER A 11 -10.25 6.93 7.71
N ASN A 12 -8.99 7.06 8.09
CA ASN A 12 -8.46 8.31 8.65
C ASN A 12 -7.13 8.77 8.01
N CYS A 13 -6.61 8.01 7.04
CA CYS A 13 -5.43 8.37 6.26
C CYS A 13 -5.79 8.77 4.81
N ASP A 14 -7.07 8.86 4.49
CA ASP A 14 -7.58 9.30 3.20
C ASP A 14 -7.18 10.75 2.92
N HIS A 15 -7.33 11.64 3.92
CA HIS A 15 -6.92 13.04 3.81
C HIS A 15 -5.40 13.19 3.67
N ASP A 16 -4.59 12.37 4.34
CA ASP A 16 -3.13 12.37 4.22
C ASP A 16 -2.70 12.01 2.79
N ALA A 17 -3.30 10.96 2.22
CA ALA A 17 -3.06 10.55 0.84
C ALA A 17 -3.53 11.61 -0.17
N TYR A 18 -4.73 12.17 0.04
CA TYR A 18 -5.24 13.28 -0.78
C TYR A 18 -4.32 14.50 -0.71
N TRP A 19 -3.87 14.87 0.50
CA TRP A 19 -2.94 15.98 0.70
C TRP A 19 -1.64 15.76 -0.08
N THR A 20 -1.02 14.60 0.06
CA THR A 20 0.22 14.27 -0.64
C THR A 20 0.07 14.42 -2.16
N ILE A 21 -1.01 13.89 -2.73
CA ILE A 21 -1.26 13.99 -4.18
C ILE A 21 -1.48 15.46 -4.59
N ARG A 22 -2.35 16.17 -3.86
CA ARG A 22 -2.75 17.55 -4.25
C ARG A 22 -1.68 18.59 -3.98
N HIS A 23 -0.98 18.48 -2.85
CA HIS A 23 -0.13 19.55 -2.35
C HIS A 23 1.38 19.26 -2.47
N VAL A 24 1.77 17.99 -2.47
CA VAL A 24 3.16 17.58 -2.68
C VAL A 24 3.39 17.28 -4.16
N CYS A 25 2.65 16.32 -4.72
CA CYS A 25 2.81 15.93 -6.13
C CYS A 25 2.18 16.92 -7.13
N LYS A 26 1.31 17.84 -6.66
CA LYS A 26 0.60 18.84 -7.49
C LYS A 26 -0.34 18.26 -8.53
N GLU A 27 -0.83 17.05 -8.30
CA GLU A 27 -1.72 16.35 -9.23
C GLU A 27 -3.20 16.48 -8.82
N PRO A 28 -4.15 16.43 -9.76
CA PRO A 28 -5.57 16.37 -9.46
C PRO A 28 -5.93 15.14 -8.63
N ALA A 29 -6.72 15.33 -7.58
CA ALA A 29 -7.27 14.25 -6.76
C ALA A 29 -8.73 14.53 -6.39
N THR A 30 -9.49 13.44 -6.19
CA THR A 30 -10.87 13.47 -5.71
C THR A 30 -11.08 12.39 -4.64
N PHE A 31 -12.05 12.59 -3.77
CA PHE A 31 -12.49 11.55 -2.85
C PHE A 31 -13.55 10.67 -3.53
N LEU A 32 -13.40 9.36 -3.39
CA LEU A 32 -14.35 8.36 -3.90
C LEU A 32 -15.13 7.77 -2.72
N TRP A 33 -16.42 8.02 -2.66
CA TRP A 33 -17.27 7.52 -1.57
C TRP A 33 -17.50 6.00 -1.71
N HIS A 34 -17.36 5.28 -0.61
CA HIS A 34 -17.37 3.81 -0.59
C HIS A 34 -18.66 3.17 -1.12
N GLU A 35 -19.80 3.87 -1.07
CA GLU A 35 -21.07 3.39 -1.63
C GLU A 35 -21.25 3.68 -3.12
N SER A 36 -20.36 4.48 -3.72
CA SER A 36 -20.39 4.79 -5.14
C SER A 36 -19.72 3.69 -5.97
N HIS A 37 -20.29 3.38 -7.13
CA HIS A 37 -19.60 2.59 -8.15
C HIS A 37 -18.80 3.45 -9.13
N ASP A 38 -18.93 4.78 -9.07
CA ASP A 38 -18.24 5.69 -9.97
C ASP A 38 -16.84 6.01 -9.45
N LEU A 39 -15.81 5.70 -10.22
CA LEU A 39 -14.43 6.07 -9.96
C LEU A 39 -14.06 7.44 -10.59
N GLU A 40 -15.06 8.20 -11.06
CA GLU A 40 -14.91 9.58 -11.56
C GLU A 40 -13.81 9.75 -12.62
N ASN A 41 -13.63 8.77 -13.48
CA ASN A 41 -12.59 8.72 -14.51
C ASN A 41 -11.17 8.93 -13.94
N CYS A 42 -10.87 8.37 -12.78
CA CYS A 42 -9.53 8.39 -12.21
C CYS A 42 -8.58 7.46 -12.97
N ASP A 43 -7.33 7.90 -13.10
CA ASP A 43 -6.24 7.13 -13.72
C ASP A 43 -5.51 6.23 -12.72
N ALA A 44 -5.58 6.57 -11.42
CA ALA A 44 -5.08 5.76 -10.32
C ALA A 44 -6.02 5.85 -9.11
N VAL A 45 -6.12 4.76 -8.34
CA VAL A 45 -6.96 4.67 -7.14
C VAL A 45 -6.10 4.34 -5.93
N ILE A 46 -6.28 5.09 -4.84
CA ILE A 46 -5.69 4.83 -3.52
C ILE A 46 -6.75 4.23 -2.61
N VAL A 47 -6.47 3.06 -2.08
CA VAL A 47 -7.21 2.45 -0.96
C VAL A 47 -6.46 2.83 0.31
N PRO A 48 -6.92 3.79 1.10
CA PRO A 48 -6.14 4.42 2.14
C PRO A 48 -6.02 3.55 3.40
N GLY A 49 -5.12 3.98 4.29
CA GLY A 49 -5.02 3.46 5.64
C GLY A 49 -6.14 3.96 6.57
N GLY A 50 -6.18 3.40 7.76
CA GLY A 50 -7.14 3.74 8.80
C GLY A 50 -7.75 2.50 9.43
N PHE A 51 -9.01 2.61 9.82
CA PHE A 51 -9.79 1.57 10.49
C PHE A 51 -11.16 1.44 9.80
N ALA A 52 -11.16 1.06 8.53
CA ALA A 52 -12.38 0.97 7.72
C ALA A 52 -13.43 0.09 8.41
N TYR A 53 -14.62 0.65 8.64
CA TYR A 53 -15.71 0.05 9.42
C TYR A 53 -15.31 -0.38 10.85
N GLY A 54 -14.31 0.31 11.46
CA GLY A 54 -13.85 0.02 12.81
C GLY A 54 -13.14 -1.33 12.95
N ASP A 55 -12.69 -1.92 11.85
CA ASP A 55 -12.06 -3.26 11.79
C ASP A 55 -12.90 -4.37 12.40
N TYR A 56 -14.24 -4.19 12.45
CA TYR A 56 -15.15 -5.22 12.93
C TYR A 56 -14.97 -6.53 12.16
N LEU A 57 -15.06 -7.66 12.85
CA LEU A 57 -14.73 -9.02 12.45
C LEU A 57 -13.20 -9.23 12.30
N ARG A 58 -12.56 -8.51 11.39
CA ARG A 58 -11.13 -8.37 11.18
C ARG A 58 -10.87 -7.23 10.19
N THR A 59 -9.64 -6.75 10.14
CA THR A 59 -9.24 -5.65 9.27
C THR A 59 -9.59 -5.92 7.79
N GLY A 60 -10.28 -4.95 7.17
CA GLY A 60 -10.65 -5.02 5.76
C GLY A 60 -11.85 -5.92 5.42
N ALA A 61 -12.31 -6.78 6.36
CA ALA A 61 -13.32 -7.80 6.08
C ALA A 61 -14.68 -7.25 5.63
N ILE A 62 -15.09 -6.10 6.16
CA ILE A 62 -16.35 -5.45 5.77
C ILE A 62 -16.13 -4.55 4.56
N ALA A 63 -15.04 -3.80 4.53
CA ALA A 63 -14.73 -2.85 3.46
C ALA A 63 -14.71 -3.48 2.06
N LYS A 64 -14.28 -4.75 1.94
CA LYS A 64 -14.27 -5.48 0.66
C LYS A 64 -15.65 -5.61 -0.01
N PHE A 65 -16.74 -5.47 0.75
CA PHE A 65 -18.12 -5.54 0.24
C PHE A 65 -18.68 -4.16 -0.12
N SER A 66 -17.93 -3.09 0.07
CA SER A 66 -18.36 -1.75 -0.36
C SER A 66 -18.50 -1.69 -1.88
N PRO A 67 -19.55 -1.04 -2.40
CA PRO A 67 -19.81 -0.93 -3.86
C PRO A 67 -18.61 -0.42 -4.66
N VAL A 68 -17.82 0.52 -4.11
CA VAL A 68 -16.60 1.01 -4.76
C VAL A 68 -15.60 -0.09 -5.06
N MET A 69 -15.50 -1.14 -4.22
CA MET A 69 -14.54 -2.22 -4.41
C MET A 69 -14.84 -3.12 -5.61
N ASP A 70 -16.12 -3.22 -6.02
CA ASP A 70 -16.49 -3.88 -7.29
C ASP A 70 -15.91 -3.12 -8.49
N SER A 71 -15.96 -1.79 -8.43
CA SER A 71 -15.40 -0.92 -9.46
C SER A 71 -13.87 -0.93 -9.44
N VAL A 72 -13.26 -0.93 -8.25
CA VAL A 72 -11.81 -1.07 -8.10
C VAL A 72 -11.31 -2.37 -8.70
N ARG A 73 -12.03 -3.49 -8.49
CA ARG A 73 -11.68 -4.77 -9.10
C ARG A 73 -11.69 -4.70 -10.63
N LYS A 74 -12.77 -4.19 -11.22
CA LYS A 74 -12.88 -4.03 -12.67
C LYS A 74 -11.82 -3.09 -13.23
N PHE A 75 -11.51 -2.02 -12.51
CA PHE A 75 -10.46 -1.07 -12.85
C PHE A 75 -9.08 -1.72 -12.84
N ALA A 76 -8.78 -2.50 -11.80
CA ALA A 76 -7.53 -3.25 -11.69
C ALA A 76 -7.40 -4.33 -12.77
N ASP A 77 -8.48 -5.08 -13.06
CA ASP A 77 -8.53 -6.10 -14.13
C ASP A 77 -8.29 -5.47 -15.50
N GLY A 78 -8.70 -4.20 -15.69
CA GLY A 78 -8.42 -3.40 -16.88
C GLY A 78 -7.02 -2.78 -16.93
N GLY A 79 -6.14 -3.08 -15.97
CA GLY A 79 -4.78 -2.55 -15.90
C GLY A 79 -4.67 -1.18 -15.21
N GLY A 80 -5.75 -0.70 -14.56
CA GLY A 80 -5.74 0.51 -13.74
C GLY A 80 -4.81 0.38 -12.54
N LEU A 81 -4.19 1.49 -12.13
CA LEU A 81 -3.23 1.51 -11.03
C LEU A 81 -3.95 1.62 -9.68
N VAL A 82 -3.71 0.67 -8.78
CA VAL A 82 -4.31 0.63 -7.44
C VAL A 82 -3.21 0.51 -6.38
N LEU A 83 -3.18 1.45 -5.43
CA LEU A 83 -2.29 1.41 -4.27
C LEU A 83 -3.11 1.23 -2.99
N GLY A 84 -2.86 0.14 -2.26
CA GLY A 84 -3.39 -0.10 -0.92
C GLY A 84 -2.36 0.22 0.16
N ILE A 85 -2.67 1.15 1.05
CA ILE A 85 -1.78 1.57 2.14
C ILE A 85 -2.34 1.06 3.47
N CYS A 86 -1.55 0.34 4.26
CA CYS A 86 -1.89 -0.17 5.58
C CYS A 86 -3.24 -0.91 5.57
N ASN A 87 -4.32 -0.32 6.11
CA ASN A 87 -5.68 -0.89 6.03
C ASN A 87 -6.11 -1.14 4.58
N GLY A 88 -5.69 -0.31 3.62
CA GLY A 88 -5.92 -0.54 2.20
C GLY A 88 -5.26 -1.82 1.69
N PHE A 89 -4.06 -2.17 2.14
CA PHE A 89 -3.44 -3.45 1.80
C PHE A 89 -4.23 -4.63 2.37
N GLN A 90 -4.70 -4.52 3.62
CA GLN A 90 -5.58 -5.51 4.25
C GLN A 90 -6.85 -5.72 3.44
N ILE A 91 -7.49 -4.63 2.99
CA ILE A 91 -8.70 -4.65 2.14
C ILE A 91 -8.41 -5.33 0.79
N LEU A 92 -7.27 -5.03 0.15
CA LEU A 92 -6.90 -5.66 -1.13
C LEU A 92 -6.69 -7.17 -0.99
N CYS A 93 -6.09 -7.64 0.12
CA CYS A 93 -5.97 -9.07 0.41
C CYS A 93 -7.35 -9.70 0.65
N GLU A 94 -8.20 -9.09 1.48
CA GLU A 94 -9.57 -9.56 1.76
C GLU A 94 -10.44 -9.60 0.50
N ALA A 95 -10.24 -8.65 -0.40
CA ALA A 95 -10.93 -8.61 -1.70
C ALA A 95 -10.36 -9.61 -2.72
N GLY A 96 -9.24 -10.28 -2.42
CA GLY A 96 -8.58 -11.21 -3.35
C GLY A 96 -7.90 -10.54 -4.55
N LEU A 97 -7.61 -9.24 -4.46
CA LEU A 97 -6.80 -8.50 -5.44
C LEU A 97 -5.30 -8.73 -5.22
N LEU A 98 -4.92 -9.07 -4.00
CA LEU A 98 -3.58 -9.50 -3.62
C LEU A 98 -3.67 -10.81 -2.82
N PRO A 99 -2.68 -11.71 -2.94
CA PRO A 99 -2.69 -12.98 -2.21
C PRO A 99 -2.28 -12.79 -0.74
N GLY A 100 -2.61 -13.77 0.11
CA GLY A 100 -2.24 -13.80 1.52
C GLY A 100 -3.21 -13.02 2.41
N ALA A 101 -2.76 -12.73 3.62
CA ALA A 101 -3.54 -12.03 4.64
C ALA A 101 -2.61 -11.25 5.59
N LEU A 102 -3.15 -10.23 6.24
CA LEU A 102 -2.45 -9.50 7.31
C LEU A 102 -3.00 -10.00 8.66
N LEU A 103 -2.13 -10.60 9.46
CA LEU A 103 -2.43 -11.12 10.77
C LEU A 103 -2.01 -10.11 11.86
N ARG A 104 -2.41 -10.40 13.12
CA ARG A 104 -1.92 -9.63 14.26
C ARG A 104 -0.40 -9.70 14.35
N ASN A 105 0.20 -8.58 14.73
CA ASN A 105 1.62 -8.51 15.04
C ASN A 105 1.99 -9.58 16.07
N VAL A 106 3.12 -10.23 15.90
CA VAL A 106 3.57 -11.31 16.82
C VAL A 106 3.69 -10.82 18.28
N GLY A 107 3.98 -9.52 18.48
CA GLY A 107 4.05 -8.91 19.81
C GLY A 107 2.69 -8.56 20.42
N LEU A 108 1.57 -8.81 19.72
CA LEU A 108 0.20 -8.46 20.15
C LEU A 108 0.02 -7.00 20.57
N LYS A 109 0.85 -6.11 20.03
CA LYS A 109 0.84 -4.66 20.32
C LYS A 109 0.71 -3.86 19.05
N TYR A 110 0.08 -2.70 19.17
CA TYR A 110 0.13 -1.67 18.13
C TYR A 110 1.56 -1.16 18.01
N VAL A 111 2.08 -1.13 16.79
CA VAL A 111 3.43 -0.62 16.48
C VAL A 111 3.30 0.65 15.67
N CYS A 112 3.81 1.76 16.21
CA CYS A 112 3.84 3.07 15.54
C CYS A 112 5.26 3.62 15.62
N LYS A 113 5.99 3.58 14.51
CA LYS A 113 7.37 4.08 14.41
C LYS A 113 7.82 4.19 12.95
N PRO A 114 8.85 4.99 12.65
CA PRO A 114 9.58 4.88 11.40
C PRO A 114 10.23 3.49 11.28
N VAL A 115 10.22 2.94 10.07
CA VAL A 115 10.91 1.69 9.72
C VAL A 115 11.66 1.88 8.41
N GLN A 116 12.67 1.05 8.19
CA GLN A 116 13.36 0.97 6.92
C GLN A 116 12.70 -0.10 6.06
N VAL A 117 12.42 0.26 4.82
CA VAL A 117 11.95 -0.68 3.80
C VAL A 117 12.89 -0.67 2.61
N ARG A 118 13.37 -1.85 2.23
CA ARG A 118 14.20 -2.02 1.04
C ARG A 118 13.31 -2.31 -0.16
N VAL A 119 13.58 -1.59 -1.26
CA VAL A 119 12.93 -1.81 -2.55
C VAL A 119 13.49 -3.09 -3.18
N GLU A 120 12.66 -4.13 -3.29
CA GLU A 120 13.04 -5.41 -3.91
C GLU A 120 12.75 -5.40 -5.42
N ASN A 121 11.62 -4.84 -5.81
CA ASN A 121 11.21 -4.69 -7.20
C ASN A 121 11.06 -3.20 -7.55
N ALA A 122 11.92 -2.68 -8.41
CA ALA A 122 11.89 -1.30 -8.90
C ALA A 122 11.19 -1.16 -10.28
N ASP A 123 10.67 -2.27 -10.83
CA ASP A 123 10.10 -2.31 -12.18
C ASP A 123 8.57 -2.21 -12.17
N THR A 124 7.97 -1.76 -11.06
CA THR A 124 6.52 -1.53 -10.96
C THR A 124 6.16 -0.07 -11.21
N PRO A 125 4.91 0.24 -11.60
CA PRO A 125 4.42 1.62 -11.68
C PRO A 125 4.51 2.41 -10.36
N PHE A 126 4.74 1.73 -9.24
CA PHE A 126 4.80 2.33 -7.90
C PHE A 126 6.23 2.48 -7.38
N THR A 127 7.23 2.03 -8.11
CA THR A 127 8.64 2.00 -7.66
C THR A 127 9.64 2.45 -8.72
N ASN A 128 9.18 2.84 -9.90
CA ASN A 128 10.04 3.24 -11.01
C ASN A 128 10.87 4.52 -10.76
N ALA A 129 10.51 5.31 -9.74
CA ALA A 129 11.32 6.43 -9.24
C ALA A 129 12.37 5.99 -8.18
N CYS A 130 12.37 4.71 -7.81
CA CYS A 130 13.31 4.11 -6.86
C CYS A 130 14.35 3.26 -7.57
N ARG A 131 15.40 2.88 -6.85
CA ARG A 131 16.37 1.89 -7.31
C ARG A 131 16.21 0.59 -6.55
N LYS A 132 16.44 -0.54 -7.23
CA LYS A 132 16.48 -1.84 -6.56
C LYS A 132 17.56 -1.84 -5.45
N GLY A 133 17.19 -2.29 -4.26
CA GLY A 133 18.06 -2.26 -3.09
C GLY A 133 18.07 -0.91 -2.34
N GLU A 134 17.39 0.11 -2.84
CA GLU A 134 17.26 1.38 -2.12
C GLU A 134 16.48 1.19 -0.83
N VAL A 135 16.94 1.82 0.25
CA VAL A 135 16.28 1.79 1.56
C VAL A 135 15.55 3.10 1.78
N LEU A 136 14.25 3.00 2.04
CA LEU A 136 13.38 4.13 2.31
C LEU A 136 12.97 4.11 3.79
N THR A 137 12.92 5.28 4.42
CA THR A 137 12.40 5.45 5.78
C THR A 137 10.94 5.86 5.70
N ILE A 138 10.03 4.97 6.09
CA ILE A 138 8.59 5.20 6.01
C ILE A 138 7.93 4.77 7.32
N PRO A 139 7.03 5.56 7.93
CA PRO A 139 6.38 5.18 9.18
C PRO A 139 5.36 4.06 8.99
N ILE A 140 5.20 3.26 10.04
CA ILE A 140 4.11 2.28 10.19
C ILE A 140 3.24 2.65 11.38
N GLY A 141 1.94 2.24 11.34
CA GLY A 141 1.00 2.41 12.44
C GLY A 141 -0.08 1.34 12.38
N HIS A 142 0.15 0.15 12.98
CA HIS A 142 -0.79 -0.97 12.87
C HIS A 142 -0.67 -1.98 14.02
N MET A 143 -1.75 -2.72 14.27
CA MET A 143 -1.77 -3.92 15.13
C MET A 143 -1.79 -5.21 14.28
N GLU A 144 -2.34 -5.16 13.08
CA GLU A 144 -2.44 -6.25 12.11
C GLU A 144 -1.62 -5.95 10.85
N GLY A 145 -0.29 -6.07 10.95
CA GLY A 145 0.63 -5.84 9.82
C GLY A 145 1.49 -7.05 9.45
N ASN A 146 1.29 -8.16 10.13
CA ASN A 146 2.03 -9.40 9.93
C ASN A 146 1.52 -10.12 8.67
N TYR A 147 2.19 -9.89 7.54
CA TYR A 147 1.83 -10.57 6.28
C TYR A 147 2.09 -12.07 6.38
N PHE A 148 1.11 -12.85 5.94
CA PHE A 148 1.15 -14.31 5.93
C PHE A 148 0.55 -14.85 4.63
N CYS A 149 1.18 -15.89 4.08
CA CYS A 149 0.63 -16.70 2.99
C CYS A 149 1.14 -18.14 3.12
N ASP A 150 0.53 -19.07 2.37
CA ASP A 150 1.02 -20.44 2.29
C ASP A 150 2.37 -20.51 1.54
N PRO A 151 3.14 -21.62 1.71
CA PRO A 151 4.45 -21.74 1.09
C PRO A 151 4.45 -21.65 -0.45
N ALA A 152 3.42 -22.18 -1.12
CA ALA A 152 3.34 -22.15 -2.58
C ALA A 152 3.16 -20.71 -3.08
N THR A 153 2.30 -19.94 -2.41
CA THR A 153 2.12 -18.48 -2.68
C THR A 153 3.41 -17.71 -2.44
N LEU A 154 4.16 -18.02 -1.36
CA LEU A 154 5.44 -17.35 -1.11
C LEU A 154 6.46 -17.62 -2.21
N ASP A 155 6.55 -18.88 -2.66
CA ASP A 155 7.46 -19.27 -3.73
C ASP A 155 7.07 -18.61 -5.06
N GLU A 156 5.78 -18.45 -5.34
CA GLU A 156 5.28 -17.68 -6.48
C GLU A 156 5.67 -16.21 -6.39
N LEU A 157 5.43 -15.56 -5.25
CA LEU A 157 5.80 -14.15 -5.03
C LEU A 157 7.29 -13.90 -5.25
N ARG A 158 8.15 -14.83 -4.81
CA ARG A 158 9.61 -14.75 -5.00
C ARG A 158 10.01 -14.98 -6.46
N ARG A 159 9.50 -16.04 -7.06
CA ARG A 159 9.82 -16.42 -8.45
C ARG A 159 9.44 -15.33 -9.44
N ASP A 160 8.26 -14.73 -9.24
CA ASP A 160 7.66 -13.78 -10.16
C ASP A 160 8.00 -12.31 -9.81
N ASN A 161 8.99 -12.10 -8.89
CA ASN A 161 9.46 -10.78 -8.45
C ASN A 161 8.32 -9.87 -7.92
N ARG A 162 7.35 -10.46 -7.22
CA ARG A 162 6.16 -9.75 -6.73
C ARG A 162 6.28 -9.24 -5.30
N ILE A 163 7.38 -9.51 -4.61
CA ILE A 163 7.72 -8.84 -3.35
C ILE A 163 8.28 -7.48 -3.73
N VAL A 164 7.57 -6.40 -3.38
CA VAL A 164 7.95 -5.03 -3.76
C VAL A 164 8.84 -4.41 -2.68
N PHE A 165 8.47 -4.61 -1.41
CA PHE A 165 9.19 -4.06 -0.27
C PHE A 165 9.41 -5.11 0.81
N ARG A 166 10.58 -5.03 1.47
CA ARG A 166 10.88 -5.79 2.69
C ARG A 166 11.34 -4.86 3.80
N TYR A 167 10.95 -5.14 5.03
CA TYR A 167 11.55 -4.51 6.20
C TYR A 167 13.04 -4.83 6.26
N SER A 168 13.86 -3.82 6.47
CA SER A 168 15.33 -3.93 6.50
C SER A 168 15.94 -3.10 7.61
N GLU A 169 17.22 -3.29 7.85
CA GLU A 169 18.05 -2.34 8.57
C GLU A 169 18.42 -1.14 7.68
N PHE A 170 19.03 -0.11 8.25
CA PHE A 170 19.51 1.08 7.53
C PHE A 170 20.51 0.77 6.41
N ASP A 171 21.29 -0.28 6.55
CA ASP A 171 22.25 -0.76 5.55
C ASP A 171 21.61 -1.67 4.50
N GLY A 172 20.30 -1.90 4.59
CA GLY A 172 19.53 -2.77 3.70
C GLY A 172 19.58 -4.26 4.07
N ALA A 173 20.17 -4.64 5.19
CA ALA A 173 20.19 -6.03 5.64
C ALA A 173 18.75 -6.50 6.01
N ILE A 174 18.38 -7.66 5.51
CA ILE A 174 17.09 -8.30 5.83
C ILE A 174 17.36 -9.34 6.93
N ASN A 175 16.85 -9.09 8.11
CA ASN A 175 17.01 -9.97 9.26
C ASN A 175 15.79 -9.89 10.20
N ALA A 176 15.77 -10.71 11.23
CA ALA A 176 14.64 -10.76 12.18
C ALA A 176 14.54 -9.48 13.04
N ALA A 177 15.65 -8.77 13.29
CA ALA A 177 15.65 -7.54 14.10
C ALA A 177 14.97 -6.38 13.35
N ALA A 178 15.09 -6.35 12.03
CA ALA A 178 14.42 -5.37 11.16
C ALA A 178 12.90 -5.60 11.04
N ASN A 179 12.41 -6.79 11.41
CA ASN A 179 11.00 -7.15 11.24
C ASN A 179 10.14 -6.64 12.42
N PRO A 180 9.29 -5.60 12.22
CA PRO A 180 8.59 -4.98 13.33
C PRO A 180 7.35 -5.75 13.80
N ASN A 181 6.83 -6.68 12.99
CA ASN A 181 5.50 -7.25 13.18
C ASN A 181 5.40 -8.77 12.98
N GLY A 182 6.49 -9.42 12.55
CA GLY A 182 6.52 -10.86 12.30
C GLY A 182 6.13 -11.26 10.87
N SER A 183 6.03 -10.31 9.95
CA SER A 183 5.74 -10.59 8.54
C SER A 183 6.64 -11.68 7.97
N LEU A 184 6.03 -12.64 7.28
CA LEU A 184 6.73 -13.69 6.57
C LEU A 184 7.75 -13.07 5.59
N ASP A 185 9.00 -13.57 5.64
CA ASP A 185 10.08 -13.12 4.75
C ASP A 185 10.33 -11.60 4.79
N ASN A 186 10.05 -10.96 5.94
CA ASN A 186 10.11 -9.50 6.14
C ASN A 186 9.26 -8.70 5.14
N ILE A 187 8.25 -9.30 4.50
CA ILE A 187 7.42 -8.63 3.49
C ILE A 187 6.73 -7.42 4.11
N ALA A 188 6.99 -6.25 3.53
CA ALA A 188 6.33 -4.98 3.86
C ALA A 188 5.31 -4.56 2.78
N GLY A 189 5.43 -5.13 1.57
CA GLY A 189 4.52 -4.89 0.45
C GLY A 189 4.73 -5.84 -0.72
N ILE A 190 3.64 -6.10 -1.44
CA ILE A 190 3.60 -7.00 -2.61
C ILE A 190 2.81 -6.37 -3.75
N CYS A 191 2.93 -6.95 -4.95
CA CYS A 191 2.10 -6.57 -6.10
C CYS A 191 1.31 -7.74 -6.70
N SER A 192 0.29 -7.39 -7.50
CA SER A 192 -0.44 -8.31 -8.37
C SER A 192 0.47 -8.88 -9.47
N PRO A 193 0.08 -9.97 -10.17
CA PRO A 193 0.86 -10.50 -11.30
C PRO A 193 1.14 -9.47 -12.39
N GLY A 194 0.21 -8.54 -12.64
CA GLY A 194 0.37 -7.45 -13.61
C GLY A 194 1.17 -6.26 -13.09
N GLY A 195 1.55 -6.24 -11.81
CA GLY A 195 2.28 -5.12 -11.19
C GLY A 195 1.47 -3.84 -11.00
N ASN A 196 0.21 -3.82 -11.43
CA ASN A 196 -0.66 -2.65 -11.41
C ASN A 196 -1.47 -2.47 -10.12
N VAL A 197 -1.46 -3.45 -9.23
CA VAL A 197 -2.00 -3.37 -7.87
C VAL A 197 -0.86 -3.60 -6.89
N VAL A 198 -0.62 -2.65 -5.99
CA VAL A 198 0.37 -2.77 -4.92
C VAL A 198 -0.30 -2.56 -3.58
N GLY A 199 0.05 -3.40 -2.60
CA GLY A 199 -0.29 -3.22 -1.20
C GLY A 199 0.96 -3.11 -0.36
N MET A 200 0.99 -2.16 0.57
CA MET A 200 2.10 -1.97 1.50
C MET A 200 1.60 -1.56 2.89
N MET A 201 2.25 -2.06 3.95
CA MET A 201 1.90 -1.67 5.32
C MET A 201 2.44 -0.31 5.77
N PRO A 202 3.64 0.13 5.34
CA PRO A 202 4.13 1.48 5.61
C PRO A 202 3.26 2.56 4.93
N HIS A 203 3.27 3.76 5.54
CA HIS A 203 2.50 4.93 5.13
C HIS A 203 3.36 5.93 4.34
N PRO A 204 3.49 5.81 3.00
CA PRO A 204 4.28 6.74 2.20
C PRO A 204 3.76 8.17 2.26
N GLU A 205 2.43 8.36 2.42
CA GLU A 205 1.79 9.66 2.57
C GLU A 205 2.22 10.42 3.83
N ARG A 206 2.77 9.70 4.82
CA ARG A 206 3.27 10.27 6.09
C ARG A 206 4.79 10.46 6.12
N SER A 207 5.46 10.30 5.00
CA SER A 207 6.87 10.63 4.77
C SER A 207 7.06 11.21 3.38
N ALA A 208 6.23 12.20 3.03
CA ALA A 208 6.16 12.76 1.70
C ALA A 208 6.62 14.23 1.62
N GLU A 209 6.82 14.90 2.75
CA GLU A 209 7.22 16.30 2.82
C GLU A 209 8.18 16.56 4.00
N PRO A 210 9.06 17.59 3.91
CA PRO A 210 10.08 17.86 4.94
C PRO A 210 9.50 18.12 6.32
N GLU A 211 8.32 18.71 6.42
CA GLU A 211 7.61 19.01 7.66
C GLU A 211 7.29 17.75 8.47
N LEU A 212 7.16 16.61 7.79
CA LEU A 212 6.96 15.29 8.41
C LEU A 212 8.29 14.62 8.83
N GLY A 213 9.43 15.27 8.59
CA GLY A 213 10.76 14.81 8.95
C GLY A 213 11.40 13.82 7.97
N CYS A 214 10.69 13.41 6.92
CA CYS A 214 11.20 12.51 5.87
C CYS A 214 10.43 12.71 4.57
N THR A 215 11.10 12.54 3.43
CA THR A 215 10.50 12.67 2.09
C THR A 215 10.59 11.38 1.26
N ASP A 216 11.05 10.29 1.84
CA ASP A 216 11.27 9.03 1.09
C ASP A 216 9.96 8.46 0.50
N GLY A 217 8.84 8.68 1.18
CA GLY A 217 7.53 8.19 0.74
C GLY A 217 7.01 8.86 -0.53
N VAL A 218 7.44 10.08 -0.83
CA VAL A 218 6.97 10.77 -2.06
C VAL A 218 7.33 10.00 -3.32
N LYS A 219 8.43 9.26 -3.32
CA LYS A 219 8.89 8.45 -4.46
C LYS A 219 7.86 7.44 -4.95
N ILE A 220 7.01 6.94 -4.05
CA ILE A 220 5.92 6.01 -4.40
C ILE A 220 4.87 6.72 -5.26
N PHE A 221 4.48 7.93 -4.89
CA PHE A 221 3.52 8.74 -5.64
C PHE A 221 4.13 9.28 -6.94
N GLU A 222 5.38 9.74 -6.91
CA GLU A 222 6.12 10.16 -8.11
C GLU A 222 6.26 9.03 -9.12
N SER A 223 6.43 7.79 -8.66
CA SER A 223 6.44 6.62 -9.51
C SER A 223 5.12 6.44 -10.26
N VAL A 224 3.98 6.59 -9.56
CA VAL A 224 2.65 6.50 -10.18
C VAL A 224 2.47 7.63 -11.20
N VAL A 225 2.84 8.86 -10.84
CA VAL A 225 2.79 10.03 -11.74
C VAL A 225 3.62 9.77 -13.00
N GLY A 226 4.86 9.32 -12.84
CA GLY A 226 5.74 8.98 -13.96
C GLY A 226 5.19 7.86 -14.85
N ALA A 227 4.65 6.81 -14.25
CA ALA A 227 4.04 5.70 -14.98
C ALA A 227 2.80 6.11 -15.78
N LEU A 228 1.97 7.01 -15.24
CA LEU A 228 0.79 7.54 -15.93
C LEU A 228 1.17 8.51 -17.05
N ALA A 229 2.23 9.29 -16.86
CA ALA A 229 2.72 10.22 -17.89
C ALA A 229 3.35 9.50 -19.09
N ALA A 230 3.78 8.23 -18.92
CA ALA A 230 4.40 7.42 -19.96
C ALA A 230 3.38 6.57 -20.77
N ARG A 231 2.09 6.56 -20.39
CA ARG A 231 0.99 5.88 -21.09
C ARG A 231 0.41 6.76 -22.20
#